data_7277a792f9b1c8041e046489d8b5799a
#
_entry.id   7277a792f9b1c8041e046489d8b5799a
#
_cell.length_a   1.000
_cell.length_b   1.000
_cell.length_c   1.000
_cell.angle_alpha   90.00
_cell.angle_beta   90.00
_cell.angle_gamma   90.00
#
_symmetry.space_group_name_H-M   'P 1'
#
loop_
_entity.id
_entity.type
_entity.pdbx_description
1 polymer ?
#
loop_
_entity_poly.entity_id
_entity_poly.type
_entity_poly.pdbx_seq_one_letter_code
_entity_poly.pdbx_strand_id
1 'polypeptide(L)'
;MSARVHVVTDSTAGLSAHEVLRHPLTVVPLQVVIGGTSYDDGGTSADAVAEALKTFTPVSTSRPAPQSFADTYARCAAGGAESIVSIHLSGDMSGTVEAAMIGAKESPIPVRVIDSRSLGMGLGFPVLAAAATAATGASQQEVEAAARARMSAISSYFYVDTLEYLRRGGRIGPAQALLGTALAVKPLLTISAGRIVPLEKVRTSSRAIARLADIAVQRAGTGPVQLAVHHLANLDKAHTLADGLATRLPQAEEIVLREVGAVIGAHVGPGMLAVVVAPL
;
A
#
# COMPACT_ATOMS: atom_id res chain seq x y z
N MET A 1 -22.08 -0.66 -26.70
CA MET A 1 -22.17 -1.37 -25.43
C MET A 1 -21.05 -0.81 -24.55
N SER A 2 -21.34 -0.49 -23.29
CA SER A 2 -20.32 -0.02 -22.34
C SER A 2 -19.37 -1.18 -22.02
N ALA A 3 -18.06 -0.97 -22.13
CA ALA A 3 -17.06 -1.99 -21.83
C ALA A 3 -17.12 -2.33 -20.32
N ARG A 4 -17.11 -3.62 -19.99
CA ARG A 4 -17.08 -4.07 -18.59
C ARG A 4 -15.65 -4.35 -18.16
N VAL A 5 -15.01 -3.31 -17.66
CA VAL A 5 -13.66 -3.42 -17.11
C VAL A 5 -13.73 -3.80 -15.63
N HIS A 6 -13.01 -4.85 -15.23
CA HIS A 6 -12.84 -5.22 -13.84
C HIS A 6 -11.46 -4.80 -13.33
N VAL A 7 -11.37 -4.31 -12.10
CA VAL A 7 -10.09 -3.94 -11.48
C VAL A 7 -9.65 -5.05 -10.54
N VAL A 8 -8.38 -5.44 -10.62
CA VAL A 8 -7.77 -6.40 -9.71
C VAL A 8 -6.59 -5.73 -9.01
N THR A 9 -6.46 -5.94 -7.73
CA THR A 9 -5.33 -5.47 -6.92
C THR A 9 -4.88 -6.55 -5.94
N ASP A 10 -3.94 -6.21 -5.07
CA ASP A 10 -3.51 -7.09 -3.99
C ASP A 10 -3.81 -6.51 -2.60
N SER A 11 -3.69 -7.35 -1.57
CA SER A 11 -4.05 -6.99 -0.20
C SER A 11 -3.26 -5.82 0.39
N THR A 12 -2.09 -5.49 -0.18
CA THR A 12 -1.30 -4.35 0.30
C THR A 12 -1.87 -2.99 -0.09
N ALA A 13 -2.96 -2.94 -0.89
CA ALA A 13 -3.64 -1.70 -1.28
C ALA A 13 -4.29 -0.96 -0.09
N GLY A 14 -4.51 -1.66 1.04
CA GLY A 14 -5.08 -1.05 2.24
C GLY A 14 -6.54 -0.63 2.09
N LEU A 15 -7.29 -1.30 1.22
CA LEU A 15 -8.71 -1.02 0.97
C LEU A 15 -9.59 -1.66 2.04
N SER A 16 -10.66 -0.97 2.41
CA SER A 16 -11.71 -1.52 3.27
C SER A 16 -12.63 -2.48 2.49
N ALA A 17 -13.29 -3.38 3.21
CA ALA A 17 -14.30 -4.25 2.60
C ALA A 17 -15.42 -3.44 1.91
N HIS A 18 -15.80 -2.29 2.47
CA HIS A 18 -16.82 -1.41 1.89
C HIS A 18 -16.39 -0.85 0.53
N GLU A 19 -15.13 -0.40 0.39
CA GLU A 19 -14.61 0.09 -0.90
C GLU A 19 -14.52 -1.01 -1.93
N VAL A 20 -14.09 -2.22 -1.54
CA VAL A 20 -14.03 -3.37 -2.43
C VAL A 20 -15.43 -3.77 -2.94
N LEU A 21 -16.45 -3.73 -2.07
CA LEU A 21 -17.81 -4.11 -2.44
C LEU A 21 -18.55 -3.07 -3.31
N ARG A 22 -18.15 -1.81 -3.25
CA ARG A 22 -18.81 -0.73 -4.01
C ARG A 22 -18.40 -0.64 -5.46
N HIS A 23 -17.35 -1.33 -5.86
CA HIS A 23 -16.74 -1.21 -7.17
C HIS A 23 -16.52 -2.57 -7.85
N PRO A 24 -16.39 -2.65 -9.17
CA PRO A 24 -15.97 -3.86 -9.89
C PRO A 24 -14.49 -4.16 -9.58
N LEU A 25 -14.21 -4.59 -8.36
CA LEU A 25 -12.89 -4.71 -7.78
C LEU A 25 -12.70 -6.05 -7.06
N THR A 26 -11.57 -6.69 -7.29
CA THR A 26 -11.15 -7.92 -6.61
C THR A 26 -9.76 -7.77 -6.02
N VAL A 27 -9.59 -8.22 -4.78
CA VAL A 27 -8.31 -8.23 -4.07
C VAL A 27 -7.74 -9.64 -4.04
N VAL A 28 -6.49 -9.81 -4.49
CA VAL A 28 -5.73 -11.07 -4.39
C VAL A 28 -4.88 -10.99 -3.13
N PRO A 29 -5.05 -11.90 -2.15
CA PRO A 29 -4.30 -11.83 -0.91
C PRO A 29 -2.83 -12.25 -1.12
N LEU A 30 -1.90 -11.48 -0.54
CA LEU A 30 -0.57 -11.97 -0.24
C LEU A 30 -0.62 -12.88 0.99
N GLN A 31 0.50 -13.50 1.36
CA GLN A 31 0.57 -14.36 2.52
C GLN A 31 1.59 -13.87 3.53
N VAL A 32 1.27 -14.06 4.81
CA VAL A 32 2.19 -13.92 5.93
C VAL A 32 2.37 -15.29 6.60
N VAL A 33 3.61 -15.61 6.95
CA VAL A 33 3.98 -16.84 7.65
C VAL A 33 4.44 -16.48 9.06
N ILE A 34 3.75 -16.98 10.07
CA ILE A 34 4.06 -16.75 11.49
C ILE A 34 4.37 -18.08 12.14
N GLY A 35 5.58 -18.26 12.68
CA GLY A 35 5.97 -19.50 13.35
C GLY A 35 5.83 -20.75 12.47
N GLY A 36 5.95 -20.60 11.13
CA GLY A 36 5.81 -21.69 10.17
C GLY A 36 4.39 -21.92 9.63
N THR A 37 3.37 -21.23 10.17
CA THR A 37 1.98 -21.31 9.68
C THR A 37 1.70 -20.17 8.72
N SER A 38 1.18 -20.48 7.52
CA SER A 38 0.82 -19.51 6.48
C SER A 38 -0.63 -19.04 6.63
N TYR A 39 -0.84 -17.74 6.47
CA TYR A 39 -2.15 -17.07 6.50
C TYR A 39 -2.24 -16.13 5.30
N ASP A 40 -3.42 -16.03 4.72
CA ASP A 40 -3.71 -14.95 3.77
C ASP A 40 -3.70 -13.60 4.50
N ASP A 41 -3.19 -12.56 3.85
CA ASP A 41 -3.24 -11.19 4.37
C ASP A 41 -4.72 -10.75 4.45
N GLY A 42 -5.18 -10.45 5.65
CA GLY A 42 -6.60 -10.28 5.99
C GLY A 42 -7.21 -11.50 6.69
N GLY A 43 -6.58 -12.68 6.64
CA GLY A 43 -6.94 -13.88 7.42
C GLY A 43 -6.30 -13.94 8.81
N THR A 44 -5.33 -13.06 9.08
CA THR A 44 -4.73 -12.84 10.41
C THR A 44 -4.65 -11.34 10.68
N SER A 45 -4.67 -10.95 11.96
CA SER A 45 -4.62 -9.54 12.33
C SER A 45 -3.19 -8.98 12.26
N ALA A 46 -3.10 -7.68 12.02
CA ALA A 46 -1.85 -6.93 12.15
C ALA A 46 -1.30 -7.00 13.59
N ASP A 47 -2.19 -7.06 14.60
CA ASP A 47 -1.80 -7.27 16.00
C ASP A 47 -1.11 -8.61 16.24
N ALA A 48 -1.55 -9.70 15.60
CA ALA A 48 -0.89 -11.00 15.71
C ALA A 48 0.54 -10.94 15.15
N VAL A 49 0.74 -10.23 14.04
CA VAL A 49 2.09 -9.98 13.50
C VAL A 49 2.91 -9.11 14.45
N ALA A 50 2.35 -8.03 14.98
CA ALA A 50 3.04 -7.15 15.91
C ALA A 50 3.48 -7.90 17.17
N GLU A 51 2.64 -8.78 17.71
CA GLU A 51 2.96 -9.61 18.87
C GLU A 51 4.03 -10.67 18.55
N ALA A 52 3.92 -11.35 17.41
CA ALA A 52 4.94 -12.29 16.96
C ALA A 52 6.32 -11.61 16.81
N LEU A 53 6.36 -10.41 16.26
CA LEU A 53 7.61 -9.63 16.13
C LEU A 53 8.19 -9.23 17.49
N LYS A 54 7.36 -8.86 18.48
CA LYS A 54 7.79 -8.54 19.85
C LYS A 54 8.35 -9.75 20.58
N THR A 55 7.76 -10.92 20.38
CA THR A 55 8.17 -12.18 20.99
C THR A 55 9.26 -12.93 20.20
N PHE A 56 9.83 -12.28 19.18
CA PHE A 56 10.85 -12.85 18.29
C PHE A 56 10.41 -14.13 17.58
N THR A 57 9.11 -14.38 17.44
CA THR A 57 8.60 -15.45 16.58
C THR A 57 8.97 -15.12 15.12
N PRO A 58 9.49 -16.09 14.34
CA PRO A 58 9.82 -15.86 12.94
C PRO A 58 8.59 -15.45 12.13
N VAL A 59 8.69 -14.30 11.45
CA VAL A 59 7.66 -13.79 10.53
C VAL A 59 8.29 -13.55 9.17
N SER A 60 7.65 -14.06 8.12
CA SER A 60 8.02 -13.80 6.73
C SER A 60 6.76 -13.61 5.87
N THR A 61 6.95 -13.19 4.64
CA THR A 61 5.84 -12.95 3.70
C THR A 61 6.12 -13.60 2.37
N SER A 62 5.06 -13.97 1.64
CA SER A 62 5.18 -14.45 0.27
C SER A 62 4.20 -13.76 -0.66
N ARG A 63 4.59 -13.66 -1.95
CA ARG A 63 3.73 -13.22 -3.03
C ARG A 63 2.68 -14.28 -3.34
N PRO A 64 1.53 -13.93 -3.94
CA PRO A 64 0.59 -14.89 -4.48
C PRO A 64 1.24 -15.73 -5.58
N ALA A 65 0.83 -16.98 -5.74
CA ALA A 65 1.25 -17.79 -6.87
C ALA A 65 0.66 -17.24 -8.19
N PRO A 66 1.34 -17.41 -9.34
CA PRO A 66 0.78 -17.05 -10.65
C PRO A 66 -0.60 -17.65 -10.91
N GLN A 67 -0.83 -18.89 -10.44
CA GLN A 67 -2.12 -19.58 -10.58
C GLN A 67 -3.25 -18.83 -9.86
N SER A 68 -2.99 -18.23 -8.68
CA SER A 68 -4.00 -17.43 -7.96
C SER A 68 -4.49 -16.24 -8.79
N PHE A 69 -3.62 -15.66 -9.61
CA PHE A 69 -3.98 -14.60 -10.56
C PHE A 69 -4.77 -15.15 -11.74
N ALA A 70 -4.29 -16.24 -12.36
CA ALA A 70 -5.00 -16.90 -13.48
C ALA A 70 -6.43 -17.26 -13.08
N ASP A 71 -6.62 -17.91 -11.92
CA ASP A 71 -7.94 -18.27 -11.38
C ASP A 71 -8.81 -17.02 -11.10
N THR A 72 -8.20 -15.95 -10.61
CA THR A 72 -8.91 -14.68 -10.35
C THR A 72 -9.37 -14.05 -11.66
N TYR A 73 -8.51 -13.98 -12.67
CA TYR A 73 -8.88 -13.43 -13.97
C TYR A 73 -9.96 -14.26 -14.67
N ALA A 74 -9.89 -15.60 -14.57
CA ALA A 74 -10.93 -16.49 -15.09
C ALA A 74 -12.28 -16.27 -14.38
N ARG A 75 -12.29 -16.09 -13.04
CA ARG A 75 -13.51 -15.75 -12.30
C ARG A 75 -14.08 -14.38 -12.69
N CYS A 76 -13.24 -13.37 -12.90
CA CYS A 76 -13.69 -12.06 -13.38
C CYS A 76 -14.36 -12.18 -14.76
N ALA A 77 -13.76 -12.94 -15.68
CA ALA A 77 -14.33 -13.20 -17.01
C ALA A 77 -15.67 -13.94 -16.91
N ALA A 78 -15.76 -14.98 -16.10
CA ALA A 78 -17.02 -15.72 -15.85
C ALA A 78 -18.10 -14.83 -15.21
N GLY A 79 -17.70 -13.81 -14.44
CA GLY A 79 -18.57 -12.77 -13.88
C GLY A 79 -19.01 -11.70 -14.89
N GLY A 80 -18.59 -11.83 -16.16
CA GLY A 80 -18.99 -10.95 -17.27
C GLY A 80 -18.07 -9.76 -17.50
N ALA A 81 -16.85 -9.74 -16.92
CA ALA A 81 -15.83 -8.78 -17.32
C ALA A 81 -15.36 -9.06 -18.76
N GLU A 82 -15.15 -8.00 -19.54
CA GLU A 82 -14.63 -8.06 -20.91
C GLU A 82 -13.13 -7.75 -20.96
N SER A 83 -12.60 -7.10 -19.94
CA SER A 83 -11.17 -6.85 -19.76
C SER A 83 -10.85 -6.54 -18.30
N ILE A 84 -9.56 -6.60 -17.94
CA ILE A 84 -9.06 -6.39 -16.58
C ILE A 84 -7.93 -5.36 -16.57
N VAL A 85 -7.95 -4.46 -15.58
CA VAL A 85 -6.80 -3.65 -15.17
C VAL A 85 -6.35 -4.14 -13.80
N SER A 86 -5.13 -4.71 -13.73
CA SER A 86 -4.56 -5.37 -12.54
C SER A 86 -3.41 -4.54 -11.99
N ILE A 87 -3.61 -3.89 -10.83
CA ILE A 87 -2.70 -2.89 -10.28
C ILE A 87 -2.13 -3.41 -8.97
N HIS A 88 -0.81 -3.50 -8.86
CA HIS A 88 -0.15 -4.18 -7.76
C HIS A 88 0.93 -3.34 -7.09
N LEU A 89 1.30 -3.78 -5.85
CA LEU A 89 2.40 -3.17 -5.12
C LEU A 89 3.69 -3.20 -5.94
N SER A 90 4.63 -2.34 -5.53
CA SER A 90 5.91 -2.16 -6.22
C SER A 90 6.62 -3.48 -6.53
N GLY A 91 7.00 -3.67 -7.81
CA GLY A 91 7.80 -4.78 -8.28
C GLY A 91 9.22 -4.80 -7.71
N ASP A 92 9.74 -3.65 -7.26
CA ASP A 92 11.03 -3.57 -6.53
C ASP A 92 10.94 -4.11 -5.08
N MET A 93 9.71 -4.27 -4.52
CA MET A 93 9.49 -4.78 -3.15
C MET A 93 8.95 -6.20 -3.13
N SER A 94 8.26 -6.63 -4.19
CA SER A 94 7.62 -7.95 -4.26
C SER A 94 7.53 -8.44 -5.70
N GLY A 95 7.67 -9.74 -5.91
CA GLY A 95 7.42 -10.38 -7.21
C GLY A 95 5.93 -10.52 -7.57
N THR A 96 5.02 -9.78 -6.92
CA THR A 96 3.56 -9.85 -7.17
C THR A 96 3.21 -9.40 -8.58
N VAL A 97 3.81 -8.32 -9.09
CA VAL A 97 3.62 -7.86 -10.48
C VAL A 97 4.02 -8.94 -11.47
N GLU A 98 5.16 -9.60 -11.25
CA GLU A 98 5.63 -10.69 -12.11
C GLU A 98 4.66 -11.88 -12.08
N ALA A 99 4.16 -12.27 -10.90
CA ALA A 99 3.18 -13.33 -10.75
C ALA A 99 1.87 -12.99 -11.48
N ALA A 100 1.40 -11.74 -11.36
CA ALA A 100 0.23 -11.25 -12.09
C ALA A 100 0.43 -11.28 -13.62
N MET A 101 1.62 -10.89 -14.13
CA MET A 101 1.96 -10.96 -15.54
C MET A 101 2.00 -12.39 -16.08
N ILE A 102 2.48 -13.35 -15.28
CA ILE A 102 2.47 -14.76 -15.65
C ILE A 102 1.03 -15.27 -15.71
N GLY A 103 0.20 -15.03 -14.67
CA GLY A 103 -1.20 -15.41 -14.65
C GLY A 103 -2.04 -14.78 -15.77
N ALA A 104 -1.68 -13.57 -16.19
CA ALA A 104 -2.35 -12.86 -17.29
C ALA A 104 -2.23 -13.58 -18.65
N LYS A 105 -1.19 -14.40 -18.85
CA LYS A 105 -1.03 -15.19 -20.08
C LYS A 105 -2.08 -16.29 -20.24
N GLU A 106 -2.64 -16.73 -19.13
CA GLU A 106 -3.68 -17.77 -19.08
C GLU A 106 -5.11 -17.18 -18.97
N SER A 107 -5.24 -15.86 -18.95
CA SER A 107 -6.52 -15.19 -18.84
C SER A 107 -7.34 -15.34 -20.13
N PRO A 108 -8.66 -15.66 -20.04
CA PRO A 108 -9.53 -15.74 -21.21
C PRO A 108 -9.89 -14.36 -21.78
N ILE A 109 -9.58 -13.27 -21.09
CA ILE A 109 -9.86 -11.89 -21.51
C ILE A 109 -8.60 -11.02 -21.38
N PRO A 110 -8.52 -9.89 -22.09
CA PRO A 110 -7.37 -9.00 -22.02
C PRO A 110 -7.09 -8.49 -20.59
N VAL A 111 -5.84 -8.60 -20.12
CA VAL A 111 -5.38 -8.10 -18.83
C VAL A 111 -4.25 -7.09 -19.03
N ARG A 112 -4.39 -5.91 -18.44
CA ARG A 112 -3.31 -4.92 -18.30
C ARG A 112 -2.78 -4.94 -16.88
N VAL A 113 -1.54 -5.38 -16.70
CA VAL A 113 -0.87 -5.41 -15.40
C VAL A 113 -0.05 -4.14 -15.22
N ILE A 114 -0.21 -3.47 -14.08
CA ILE A 114 0.42 -2.20 -13.73
C ILE A 114 1.20 -2.37 -12.42
N ASP A 115 2.46 -2.01 -12.44
CA ASP A 115 3.28 -1.78 -11.23
C ASP A 115 2.98 -0.39 -10.70
N SER A 116 2.39 -0.29 -9.51
CA SER A 116 2.09 0.99 -8.87
C SER A 116 3.33 1.71 -8.36
N ARG A 117 4.46 0.99 -8.21
CA ARG A 117 5.68 1.46 -7.54
C ARG A 117 5.43 1.99 -6.12
N SER A 118 4.37 1.53 -5.47
CA SER A 118 3.91 1.96 -4.16
C SER A 118 3.28 0.80 -3.38
N LEU A 119 2.69 1.09 -2.23
CA LEU A 119 1.90 0.17 -1.40
C LEU A 119 1.00 0.97 -0.45
N GLY A 120 0.17 0.31 0.35
CA GLY A 120 -0.82 0.97 1.20
C GLY A 120 -1.77 1.82 0.36
N MET A 121 -2.28 2.92 0.89
CA MET A 121 -3.13 3.82 0.11
C MET A 121 -2.38 4.56 -1.02
N GLY A 122 -1.04 4.46 -1.09
CA GLY A 122 -0.27 4.84 -2.26
C GLY A 122 -0.56 3.96 -3.49
N LEU A 123 -0.97 2.71 -3.27
CA LEU A 123 -1.58 1.82 -4.25
C LEU A 123 -3.11 1.94 -4.24
N GLY A 124 -3.73 2.07 -3.06
CA GLY A 124 -5.19 2.08 -2.90
C GLY A 124 -5.88 3.21 -3.65
N PHE A 125 -5.39 4.46 -3.55
CA PHE A 125 -5.99 5.59 -4.27
C PHE A 125 -5.98 5.41 -5.80
N PRO A 126 -4.89 4.98 -6.47
CA PRO A 126 -4.93 4.64 -7.89
C PRO A 126 -5.92 3.53 -8.23
N VAL A 127 -6.02 2.51 -7.38
CA VAL A 127 -6.97 1.41 -7.56
C VAL A 127 -8.41 1.92 -7.49
N LEU A 128 -8.74 2.78 -6.52
CA LEU A 128 -10.07 3.37 -6.39
C LEU A 128 -10.41 4.29 -7.58
N ALA A 129 -9.45 5.07 -8.06
CA ALA A 129 -9.64 5.91 -9.25
C ALA A 129 -9.93 5.06 -10.50
N ALA A 130 -9.17 3.98 -10.69
CA ALA A 130 -9.41 3.02 -11.76
C ALA A 130 -10.79 2.37 -11.64
N ALA A 131 -11.16 1.93 -10.45
CA ALA A 131 -12.44 1.24 -10.19
C ALA A 131 -13.65 2.19 -10.36
N ALA A 132 -13.53 3.44 -9.94
CA ALA A 132 -14.54 4.47 -10.18
C ALA A 132 -14.71 4.75 -11.68
N THR A 133 -13.61 4.86 -12.43
CA THR A 133 -13.64 5.04 -13.88
C THR A 133 -14.24 3.82 -14.57
N ALA A 134 -13.89 2.60 -14.16
CA ALA A 134 -14.49 1.37 -14.70
C ALA A 134 -16.01 1.32 -14.49
N ALA A 135 -16.50 1.79 -13.34
CA ALA A 135 -17.93 1.83 -13.02
C ALA A 135 -18.74 2.76 -13.95
N THR A 136 -18.11 3.72 -14.62
CA THR A 136 -18.78 4.56 -15.64
C THR A 136 -18.93 3.87 -17.00
N GLY A 137 -18.37 2.66 -17.17
CA GLY A 137 -18.35 1.95 -18.44
C GLY A 137 -17.25 2.40 -19.40
N ALA A 138 -16.20 3.01 -18.85
CA ALA A 138 -15.03 3.43 -19.60
C ALA A 138 -14.24 2.23 -20.16
N SER A 139 -13.48 2.48 -21.22
CA SER A 139 -12.60 1.49 -21.83
C SER A 139 -11.43 1.11 -20.91
N GLN A 140 -10.82 -0.05 -21.18
CA GLN A 140 -9.63 -0.51 -20.45
C GLN A 140 -8.50 0.54 -20.46
N GLN A 141 -8.33 1.25 -21.60
CA GLN A 141 -7.31 2.28 -21.75
C GLN A 141 -7.60 3.50 -20.86
N GLU A 142 -8.85 3.94 -20.74
CA GLU A 142 -9.26 5.05 -19.89
C GLU A 142 -9.10 4.69 -18.41
N VAL A 143 -9.46 3.46 -18.02
CA VAL A 143 -9.25 2.94 -16.66
C VAL A 143 -7.76 2.87 -16.30
N GLU A 144 -6.91 2.38 -17.21
CA GLU A 144 -5.45 2.41 -17.04
C GLU A 144 -4.92 3.82 -16.91
N ALA A 145 -5.38 4.75 -17.75
CA ALA A 145 -4.96 6.15 -17.73
C ALA A 145 -5.31 6.84 -16.40
N ALA A 146 -6.52 6.59 -15.86
CA ALA A 146 -6.95 7.10 -14.56
C ALA A 146 -6.04 6.62 -13.42
N ALA A 147 -5.70 5.32 -13.40
CA ALA A 147 -4.76 4.77 -12.43
C ALA A 147 -3.40 5.45 -12.52
N ARG A 148 -2.82 5.56 -13.72
CA ARG A 148 -1.49 6.13 -13.95
C ARG A 148 -1.43 7.63 -13.61
N ALA A 149 -2.46 8.38 -13.96
CA ALA A 149 -2.57 9.79 -13.60
C ALA A 149 -2.53 9.95 -12.07
N ARG A 150 -3.32 9.13 -11.36
CA ARG A 150 -3.36 9.16 -9.91
C ARG A 150 -2.04 8.76 -9.27
N MET A 151 -1.38 7.70 -9.79
CA MET A 151 -0.06 7.24 -9.33
C MET A 151 1.00 8.35 -9.38
N SER A 152 1.00 9.17 -10.42
CA SER A 152 2.01 10.22 -10.62
C SER A 152 1.92 11.36 -9.62
N ALA A 153 0.76 11.60 -9.03
CA ALA A 153 0.51 12.68 -8.07
C ALA A 153 0.83 12.29 -6.62
N ILE A 154 0.85 11.00 -6.30
CA ILE A 154 0.93 10.49 -4.94
C ILE A 154 2.36 10.48 -4.39
N SER A 155 2.46 10.77 -3.09
CA SER A 155 3.69 10.62 -2.31
C SER A 155 3.40 9.92 -1.00
N SER A 156 4.29 9.01 -0.59
CA SER A 156 4.17 8.25 0.65
C SER A 156 5.38 8.51 1.54
N TYR A 157 5.14 8.89 2.79
CA TYR A 157 6.13 9.18 3.81
C TYR A 157 5.85 8.36 5.04
N PHE A 158 6.87 7.84 5.70
CA PHE A 158 6.65 7.04 6.88
C PHE A 158 7.81 7.08 7.86
N TYR A 159 7.48 6.79 9.10
CA TYR A 159 8.35 6.63 10.23
C TYR A 159 8.29 5.17 10.72
N VAL A 160 9.42 4.63 11.11
CA VAL A 160 9.51 3.34 11.79
C VAL A 160 10.30 3.47 13.09
N ASP A 161 9.95 2.69 14.10
CA ASP A 161 10.69 2.70 15.37
C ASP A 161 12.09 2.14 15.22
N THR A 162 12.28 1.19 14.31
CA THR A 162 13.57 0.56 13.98
C THR A 162 13.59 0.13 12.53
N LEU A 163 14.77 0.16 11.91
CA LEU A 163 15.00 -0.37 10.57
C LEU A 163 15.17 -1.90 10.54
N GLU A 164 15.18 -2.55 11.71
CA GLU A 164 15.52 -3.96 11.84
C GLU A 164 14.53 -4.87 11.08
N TYR A 165 13.22 -4.56 11.13
CA TYR A 165 12.21 -5.34 10.43
C TYR A 165 12.34 -5.21 8.91
N LEU A 166 12.59 -3.99 8.39
CA LEU A 166 12.88 -3.77 6.98
C LEU A 166 14.16 -4.50 6.52
N ARG A 167 15.19 -4.52 7.39
CA ARG A 167 16.44 -5.23 7.14
C ARG A 167 16.24 -6.73 7.08
N ARG A 168 15.59 -7.32 8.08
CA ARG A 168 15.30 -8.77 8.16
C ARG A 168 14.42 -9.20 6.99
N GLY A 169 13.44 -8.40 6.62
CA GLY A 169 12.58 -8.64 5.48
C GLY A 169 13.24 -8.41 4.12
N GLY A 170 14.46 -7.86 4.07
CA GLY A 170 15.15 -7.54 2.82
C GLY A 170 14.54 -6.38 2.01
N ARG A 171 13.63 -5.58 2.61
CA ARG A 171 12.96 -4.43 1.97
C ARG A 171 13.53 -3.09 2.41
N ILE A 172 14.65 -3.11 3.10
CA ILE A 172 15.33 -1.88 3.57
C ILE A 172 15.84 -0.99 2.43
N GLY A 173 16.17 -1.55 1.27
CA GLY A 173 16.63 -0.80 0.10
C GLY A 173 17.79 0.16 0.42
N PRO A 174 17.85 1.34 -0.23
CA PRO A 174 18.86 2.37 0.05
C PRO A 174 18.88 2.88 1.50
N ALA A 175 17.82 2.67 2.29
CA ALA A 175 17.81 3.02 3.71
C ALA A 175 18.80 2.19 4.54
N GLN A 176 19.41 1.14 3.97
CA GLN A 176 20.53 0.39 4.57
C GLN A 176 21.72 1.31 4.95
N ALA A 177 21.93 2.40 4.23
CA ALA A 177 22.95 3.39 4.55
C ALA A 177 22.75 4.08 5.93
N LEU A 178 21.57 3.92 6.54
CA LEU A 178 21.28 4.42 7.88
C LEU A 178 21.71 3.46 9.01
N LEU A 179 22.00 2.19 8.67
CA LEU A 179 22.47 1.20 9.65
C LEU A 179 23.90 1.52 10.09
N GLY A 180 24.19 1.21 11.37
CA GLY A 180 25.55 1.40 11.90
C GLY A 180 25.92 2.83 12.31
N THR A 181 24.99 3.78 12.23
CA THR A 181 25.23 5.10 12.82
C THR A 181 25.19 4.99 14.36
N ALA A 182 26.21 5.50 15.04
CA ALA A 182 26.43 5.37 16.50
C ALA A 182 25.35 6.02 17.39
N LEU A 183 24.38 6.71 16.81
CA LEU A 183 23.26 7.34 17.51
C LEU A 183 21.97 6.62 17.14
N ALA A 184 21.14 6.30 18.14
CA ALA A 184 19.78 5.83 17.95
C ALA A 184 18.97 6.91 17.21
N VAL A 185 18.97 6.86 15.88
CA VAL A 185 18.20 7.78 15.05
C VAL A 185 16.84 7.17 14.73
N LYS A 186 15.84 8.02 14.64
CA LYS A 186 14.49 7.69 14.18
C LYS A 186 14.38 8.13 12.71
N PRO A 187 14.38 7.20 11.76
CA PRO A 187 14.40 7.55 10.35
C PRO A 187 13.00 7.97 9.86
N LEU A 188 12.97 9.02 9.07
CA LEU A 188 11.87 9.29 8.15
C LEU A 188 12.25 8.73 6.77
N LEU A 189 11.33 8.02 6.19
CA LEU A 189 11.49 7.29 4.95
C LEU A 189 10.41 7.72 3.96
N THR A 190 10.68 7.51 2.69
CA THR A 190 9.71 7.69 1.60
C THR A 190 9.83 6.56 0.59
N ILE A 191 8.84 6.43 -0.28
CA ILE A 191 8.90 5.54 -1.43
C ILE A 191 9.26 6.39 -2.64
N SER A 192 10.37 6.08 -3.27
CA SER A 192 10.83 6.74 -4.49
C SER A 192 11.24 5.69 -5.52
N ALA A 193 10.72 5.82 -6.74
CA ALA A 193 10.96 4.87 -7.83
C ALA A 193 10.69 3.41 -7.42
N GLY A 194 9.66 3.17 -6.60
CA GLY A 194 9.29 1.83 -6.16
C GLY A 194 10.10 1.28 -4.97
N ARG A 195 11.04 2.04 -4.42
CA ARG A 195 11.94 1.60 -3.35
C ARG A 195 11.82 2.47 -2.10
N ILE A 196 12.10 1.86 -0.94
CA ILE A 196 12.22 2.59 0.31
C ILE A 196 13.54 3.33 0.34
N VAL A 197 13.48 4.65 0.47
CA VAL A 197 14.67 5.51 0.54
C VAL A 197 14.65 6.37 1.80
N PRO A 198 15.83 6.72 2.36
CA PRO A 198 15.91 7.64 3.49
C PRO A 198 15.50 9.05 3.05
N LEU A 199 14.73 9.72 3.90
CA LEU A 199 14.34 11.11 3.69
C LEU A 199 15.08 12.04 4.69
N GLU A 200 14.88 11.80 5.98
CA GLU A 200 15.49 12.58 7.05
C GLU A 200 15.86 11.70 8.26
N LYS A 201 16.77 12.21 9.09
CA LYS A 201 17.15 11.60 10.37
C LYS A 201 16.73 12.53 11.51
N VAL A 202 15.97 12.01 12.45
CA VAL A 202 15.60 12.73 13.67
C VAL A 202 15.98 11.93 14.92
N ARG A 203 16.07 12.60 16.08
CA ARG A 203 16.57 11.95 17.30
C ARG A 203 15.49 11.30 18.16
N THR A 204 14.23 11.72 18.02
CA THR A 204 13.12 11.25 18.87
C THR A 204 11.88 10.94 18.03
N SER A 205 11.06 10.00 18.50
CA SER A 205 9.78 9.65 17.85
C SER A 205 8.85 10.85 17.72
N SER A 206 8.75 11.70 18.77
CA SER A 206 7.89 12.89 18.74
C SER A 206 8.31 13.87 17.65
N ARG A 207 9.62 14.10 17.48
CA ARG A 207 10.14 14.95 16.39
C ARG A 207 9.94 14.32 15.03
N ALA A 208 10.05 12.98 14.91
CA ALA A 208 9.79 12.28 13.67
C ALA A 208 8.33 12.45 13.23
N ILE A 209 7.38 12.29 14.15
CA ILE A 209 5.94 12.42 13.87
C ILE A 209 5.59 13.86 13.50
N ALA A 210 6.10 14.85 14.25
CA ALA A 210 5.88 16.26 13.93
C ALA A 210 6.44 16.59 12.52
N ARG A 211 7.65 16.11 12.22
CA ARG A 211 8.26 16.33 10.90
C ARG A 211 7.52 15.63 9.78
N LEU A 212 6.98 14.42 10.02
CA LEU A 212 6.12 13.71 9.09
C LEU A 212 4.87 14.53 8.73
N ALA A 213 4.23 15.15 9.73
CA ALA A 213 3.10 16.05 9.51
C ALA A 213 3.52 17.29 8.69
N ASP A 214 4.67 17.91 8.97
CA ASP A 214 5.16 19.07 8.22
C ASP A 214 5.40 18.75 6.74
N ILE A 215 6.03 17.60 6.48
CA ILE A 215 6.29 17.12 5.12
C ILE A 215 4.97 16.88 4.37
N ALA A 216 4.00 16.24 5.04
CA ALA A 216 2.69 15.98 4.46
C ALA A 216 1.95 17.27 4.10
N VAL A 217 1.95 18.28 5.00
CA VAL A 217 1.35 19.60 4.76
C VAL A 217 2.04 20.31 3.59
N GLN A 218 3.37 20.31 3.57
CA GLN A 218 4.12 20.93 2.47
C GLN A 218 3.81 20.26 1.13
N ARG A 219 3.70 18.93 1.12
CA ARG A 219 3.43 18.16 -0.11
C ARG A 219 1.99 18.29 -0.59
N ALA A 220 1.04 18.44 0.32
CA ALA A 220 -0.37 18.64 -0.02
C ALA A 220 -0.61 19.92 -0.82
N GLY A 221 0.19 20.99 -0.57
CA GLY A 221 0.00 22.26 -1.24
C GLY A 221 -1.31 22.95 -0.81
N THR A 222 -1.87 23.75 -1.71
CA THR A 222 -3.09 24.55 -1.44
C THR A 222 -4.33 24.03 -2.15
N GLY A 223 -4.19 23.08 -3.07
CA GLY A 223 -5.30 22.47 -3.82
C GLY A 223 -6.01 21.37 -3.04
N PRO A 224 -7.13 20.84 -3.59
CA PRO A 224 -7.82 19.70 -3.03
C PRO A 224 -6.89 18.49 -2.89
N VAL A 225 -7.00 17.75 -1.78
CA VAL A 225 -6.12 16.63 -1.48
C VAL A 225 -6.87 15.55 -0.71
N GLN A 226 -6.56 14.30 -1.00
CA GLN A 226 -6.89 13.15 -0.15
C GLN A 226 -5.65 12.72 0.61
N LEU A 227 -5.84 12.29 1.84
CA LEU A 227 -4.77 11.80 2.70
C LEU A 227 -5.11 10.41 3.24
N ALA A 228 -4.08 9.60 3.49
CA ALA A 228 -4.24 8.42 4.31
C ALA A 228 -3.17 8.41 5.40
N VAL A 229 -3.60 8.17 6.63
CA VAL A 229 -2.71 7.92 7.77
C VAL A 229 -2.73 6.42 8.04
N HIS A 230 -1.57 5.79 7.99
CA HIS A 230 -1.41 4.39 8.32
C HIS A 230 -0.64 4.21 9.64
N HIS A 231 -0.95 3.13 10.35
CA HIS A 231 -0.23 2.72 11.56
C HIS A 231 -0.11 1.21 11.66
N LEU A 232 0.76 0.75 12.55
CA LEU A 232 0.77 -0.62 13.06
C LEU A 232 0.90 -0.57 14.59
N ALA A 233 -0.10 -1.07 15.30
CA ALA A 233 -0.18 -1.07 16.75
C ALA A 233 0.15 0.30 17.38
N ASN A 234 -0.35 1.40 16.78
CA ASN A 234 -0.04 2.79 17.16
C ASN A 234 -1.23 3.75 16.92
N LEU A 235 -2.42 3.28 17.25
CA LEU A 235 -3.69 3.95 16.91
C LEU A 235 -3.80 5.36 17.49
N ASP A 236 -3.44 5.56 18.78
CA ASP A 236 -3.57 6.86 19.45
C ASP A 236 -2.74 7.95 18.77
N LYS A 237 -1.48 7.61 18.41
CA LYS A 237 -0.63 8.56 17.68
C LYS A 237 -1.09 8.77 16.25
N ALA A 238 -1.69 7.77 15.62
CA ALA A 238 -2.27 7.89 14.29
C ALA A 238 -3.49 8.83 14.30
N HIS A 239 -4.36 8.74 15.30
CA HIS A 239 -5.44 9.71 15.50
C HIS A 239 -4.91 11.12 15.72
N THR A 240 -3.96 11.29 16.63
CA THR A 240 -3.33 12.61 16.89
C THR A 240 -2.73 13.21 15.60
N LEU A 241 -2.09 12.37 14.77
CA LEU A 241 -1.52 12.82 13.50
C LEU A 241 -2.62 13.20 12.50
N ALA A 242 -3.66 12.40 12.37
CA ALA A 242 -4.79 12.66 11.47
C ALA A 242 -5.54 13.95 11.85
N ASP A 243 -5.85 14.16 13.13
CA ASP A 243 -6.49 15.37 13.65
C ASP A 243 -5.62 16.63 13.41
N GLY A 244 -4.33 16.49 13.64
CA GLY A 244 -3.36 17.56 13.36
C GLY A 244 -3.28 17.92 11.87
N LEU A 245 -3.37 16.93 10.99
CA LEU A 245 -3.42 17.14 9.54
C LEU A 245 -4.74 17.77 9.12
N ALA A 246 -5.88 17.31 9.64
CA ALA A 246 -7.20 17.89 9.36
C ALA A 246 -7.26 19.38 9.73
N THR A 247 -6.68 19.75 10.88
CA THR A 247 -6.61 21.15 11.31
C THR A 247 -5.75 22.01 10.39
N ARG A 248 -4.65 21.45 9.85
CA ARG A 248 -3.67 22.19 9.04
C ARG A 248 -4.00 22.20 7.55
N LEU A 249 -4.87 21.31 7.10
CA LEU A 249 -5.25 21.11 5.70
C LEU A 249 -6.77 21.16 5.54
N PRO A 250 -7.40 22.36 5.71
CA PRO A 250 -8.85 22.49 5.58
C PRO A 250 -9.37 22.15 4.17
N GLN A 251 -8.49 22.12 3.16
CA GLN A 251 -8.79 21.69 1.80
C GLN A 251 -8.73 20.15 1.60
N ALA A 252 -8.44 19.38 2.65
CA ALA A 252 -8.46 17.92 2.56
C ALA A 252 -9.91 17.42 2.42
N GLU A 253 -10.22 16.76 1.32
CA GLU A 253 -11.55 16.20 1.07
C GLU A 253 -11.79 14.93 1.89
N GLU A 254 -10.71 14.19 2.17
CA GLU A 254 -10.76 12.95 2.94
C GLU A 254 -9.43 12.70 3.66
N ILE A 255 -9.51 12.24 4.89
CA ILE A 255 -8.38 11.69 5.64
C ILE A 255 -8.73 10.29 6.10
N VAL A 256 -8.20 9.30 5.39
CA VAL A 256 -8.40 7.88 5.73
C VAL A 256 -7.43 7.48 6.83
N LEU A 257 -7.94 6.93 7.94
CA LEU A 257 -7.12 6.34 9.01
C LEU A 257 -7.23 4.82 8.96
N ARG A 258 -6.11 4.11 8.83
CA ARG A 258 -6.10 2.64 8.73
C ARG A 258 -4.86 1.99 9.32
N GLU A 259 -5.08 0.87 9.96
CA GLU A 259 -4.01 -0.05 10.26
C GLU A 259 -3.51 -0.74 8.97
N VAL A 260 -2.20 -0.92 8.84
CA VAL A 260 -1.66 -1.69 7.70
C VAL A 260 -1.95 -3.17 7.87
N GLY A 261 -2.08 -3.89 6.74
CA GLY A 261 -2.24 -5.34 6.76
C GLY A 261 -1.01 -6.07 7.31
N ALA A 262 -1.20 -7.35 7.61
CA ALA A 262 -0.19 -8.23 8.21
C ALA A 262 1.10 -8.29 7.38
N VAL A 263 0.99 -8.31 6.05
CA VAL A 263 2.15 -8.36 5.13
C VAL A 263 3.00 -7.11 5.23
N ILE A 264 2.41 -5.91 5.20
CA ILE A 264 3.17 -4.66 5.40
C ILE A 264 3.74 -4.63 6.82
N GLY A 265 2.92 -4.99 7.82
CA GLY A 265 3.28 -5.03 9.22
C GLY A 265 4.54 -5.85 9.51
N ALA A 266 4.68 -7.01 8.87
CA ALA A 266 5.84 -7.89 9.01
C ALA A 266 7.18 -7.21 8.64
N HIS A 267 7.15 -6.23 7.74
CA HIS A 267 8.34 -5.51 7.28
C HIS A 267 8.59 -4.18 7.98
N VAL A 268 7.55 -3.48 8.43
CA VAL A 268 7.71 -2.16 9.06
C VAL A 268 7.80 -2.24 10.59
N GLY A 269 7.19 -3.27 11.17
CA GLY A 269 7.14 -3.49 12.62
C GLY A 269 6.18 -2.56 13.37
N PRO A 270 5.89 -2.89 14.65
CA PRO A 270 5.00 -2.10 15.48
C PRO A 270 5.54 -0.70 15.75
N GLY A 271 4.64 0.27 15.96
CA GLY A 271 4.98 1.68 16.20
C GLY A 271 5.08 2.52 14.93
N MET A 272 5.01 1.91 13.74
CA MET A 272 5.03 2.60 12.46
C MET A 272 3.88 3.60 12.33
N LEU A 273 4.18 4.73 11.67
CA LEU A 273 3.20 5.72 11.17
C LEU A 273 3.57 6.12 9.74
N ALA A 274 2.57 6.24 8.87
CA ALA A 274 2.76 6.74 7.52
C ALA A 274 1.69 7.76 7.15
N VAL A 275 2.04 8.67 6.23
CA VAL A 275 1.10 9.57 5.57
C VAL A 275 1.27 9.41 4.06
N VAL A 276 0.17 9.10 3.39
CA VAL A 276 0.05 9.16 1.94
C VAL A 276 -0.64 10.47 1.58
N VAL A 277 -0.02 11.23 0.69
CA VAL A 277 -0.54 12.52 0.20
C VAL A 277 -0.89 12.35 -1.26
N ALA A 278 -2.13 12.61 -1.60
CA ALA A 278 -2.72 12.37 -2.92
C ALA A 278 -3.48 13.62 -3.41
N PRO A 279 -2.80 14.64 -3.99
CA PRO A 279 -3.43 15.79 -4.62
C PRO A 279 -4.46 15.36 -5.68
N LEU A 280 -5.58 16.09 -5.77
CA LEU A 280 -6.67 15.82 -6.72
C LEU A 280 -6.49 16.62 -8.02
#